data_e9baba96b5cb44d98c1931df4b87885a
#
_entry.id   e9baba96b5cb44d98c1931df4b87885a
#
_cell.length_a   1.000
_cell.length_b   1.000
_cell.length_c   1.000
_cell.angle_alpha   90.00
_cell.angle_beta   90.00
_cell.angle_gamma   90.00
#
_symmetry.space_group_name_H-M   'P 1'
#
loop_
_entity.id
_entity.type
_entity.pdbx_description
1 polymer ?
#
loop_
_entity_poly.entity_id
_entity_poly.type
_entity_poly.pdbx_seq_one_letter_code
_entity_poly.pdbx_strand_id
1 'polypeptide(L)'
;MTSSLLHPGIILILFGLFIPLIKNRLIVLLFPIASFIILFSLDNGTIIKLDYGNYELILLSIDKLSRLFSYIFLLILFATAIFSINQDSKSEISSAFVYVGSSISVVLSGDLITLFIFWEIMAITSTIVIWSGSKQSYYPGIRYLAVHLLGGSILLIGIIGYANTTGTLTFGLMSPDNIFSYFVLAGFLINAGAPPFSSWIPDAYPSASWSGTVFLSAFTTKTAVYVLIVGYAGYQFLIYVGIFMIFYGIIFAILENDMRRILSYSIVNQVGFMIVAVGIGTEIAINGASSHAFTHIIYKALLLMSAGSVFYITGRTKCTDLGGLYKTMPLTMICGIIGALSISAFPLTSGFISKSLTVQATVYEELKILWLLLTMASAGVFLHAGIKFPWFVFFQKDAKIKAEDPPKNMRLAMILLSALCILIGVFPGALYSILPYDVKYIPYTLDHVSSQLQLLMFSGLAFFILLKYLKRTLTITLDFDWFWRKFGVLVVNLFDTYLLKRAQTLVQSIDNLGTQTIRSLHKYN
;
A
#
# COMPACT_ATOMS: atom_id res chain seq x y z
N MET A 1 -35.52 13.02 -12.12
CA MET A 1 -35.20 11.59 -12.07
C MET A 1 -34.29 11.38 -10.87
N THR A 2 -34.82 10.85 -9.77
CA THR A 2 -34.03 10.48 -8.60
C THR A 2 -33.22 9.24 -8.98
N SER A 3 -32.04 9.45 -9.60
CA SER A 3 -31.06 8.39 -9.71
C SER A 3 -30.72 7.95 -8.28
N SER A 4 -30.96 6.69 -7.99
CA SER A 4 -30.59 6.08 -6.73
C SER A 4 -29.10 6.41 -6.46
N LEU A 5 -28.86 7.28 -5.48
CA LEU A 5 -27.54 7.80 -5.10
C LEU A 5 -26.75 6.70 -4.39
N LEU A 6 -26.39 5.64 -5.11
CA LEU A 6 -25.64 4.52 -4.58
C LEU A 6 -24.14 4.81 -4.71
N HIS A 7 -23.49 5.06 -3.59
CA HIS A 7 -22.04 5.28 -3.53
C HIS A 7 -21.30 3.93 -3.53
N PRO A 8 -20.44 3.61 -4.54
CA PRO A 8 -19.80 2.30 -4.67
C PRO A 8 -19.01 1.85 -3.43
N GLY A 9 -18.29 2.78 -2.80
CA GLY A 9 -17.50 2.48 -1.61
C GLY A 9 -18.37 2.26 -0.36
N ILE A 10 -19.41 3.07 -0.15
CA ILE A 10 -20.32 2.91 1.02
C ILE A 10 -21.05 1.57 0.95
N ILE A 11 -21.47 1.13 -0.23
CA ILE A 11 -22.11 -0.18 -0.41
C ILE A 11 -21.16 -1.30 -0.02
N LEU A 12 -19.87 -1.22 -0.39
CA LEU A 12 -18.88 -2.21 0.05
C LEU A 12 -18.66 -2.19 1.55
N ILE A 13 -18.68 -1.03 2.19
CA ILE A 13 -18.60 -0.91 3.65
C ILE A 13 -19.78 -1.64 4.28
N LEU A 14 -20.99 -1.36 3.83
CA LEU A 14 -22.20 -2.02 4.33
C LEU A 14 -22.14 -3.54 4.12
N PHE A 15 -21.82 -3.99 2.91
CA PHE A 15 -21.65 -5.42 2.63
C PHE A 15 -20.57 -6.05 3.51
N GLY A 16 -19.44 -5.36 3.72
CA GLY A 16 -18.38 -5.81 4.61
C GLY A 16 -18.87 -6.09 6.03
N LEU A 17 -19.71 -5.20 6.59
CA LEU A 17 -20.29 -5.37 7.91
C LEU A 17 -21.23 -6.59 8.02
N PHE A 18 -21.86 -7.00 6.92
CA PHE A 18 -22.75 -8.17 6.88
C PHE A 18 -22.03 -9.50 6.62
N ILE A 19 -20.76 -9.51 6.17
CA ILE A 19 -19.99 -10.74 5.88
C ILE A 19 -19.99 -11.74 7.06
N PRO A 20 -19.86 -11.35 8.34
CA PRO A 20 -19.90 -12.32 9.45
C PRO A 20 -21.17 -13.16 9.53
N LEU A 21 -22.29 -12.67 8.99
CA LEU A 21 -23.57 -13.36 8.95
C LEU A 21 -23.71 -14.33 7.75
N ILE A 22 -22.84 -14.19 6.75
CA ILE A 22 -22.89 -14.98 5.51
C ILE A 22 -22.27 -16.35 5.75
N LYS A 23 -23.03 -17.41 5.48
CA LYS A 23 -22.57 -18.80 5.56
C LYS A 23 -21.81 -19.25 4.30
N ASN A 24 -22.35 -18.91 3.12
CA ASN A 24 -21.74 -19.29 1.85
C ASN A 24 -20.77 -18.19 1.37
N ARG A 25 -19.47 -18.47 1.46
CA ARG A 25 -18.40 -17.52 1.11
C ARG A 25 -18.38 -17.12 -0.37
N LEU A 26 -18.97 -17.91 -1.27
CA LEU A 26 -19.07 -17.54 -2.68
C LEU A 26 -19.96 -16.31 -2.92
N ILE A 27 -20.92 -16.05 -2.03
CA ILE A 27 -21.78 -14.85 -2.10
C ILE A 27 -20.94 -13.57 -1.96
N VAL A 28 -19.84 -13.63 -1.21
CA VAL A 28 -18.94 -12.48 -0.99
C VAL A 28 -18.34 -11.97 -2.31
N LEU A 29 -18.20 -12.85 -3.32
CA LEU A 29 -17.70 -12.47 -4.65
C LEU A 29 -18.68 -11.58 -5.44
N LEU A 30 -19.95 -11.56 -5.08
CA LEU A 30 -20.95 -10.70 -5.72
C LEU A 30 -20.81 -9.23 -5.34
N PHE A 31 -20.21 -8.93 -4.19
CA PHE A 31 -20.12 -7.56 -3.67
C PHE A 31 -19.18 -6.66 -4.49
N PRO A 32 -17.95 -7.07 -4.85
CA PRO A 32 -17.13 -6.30 -5.77
C PRO A 32 -17.80 -6.12 -7.14
N ILE A 33 -18.51 -7.14 -7.63
CA ILE A 33 -19.22 -7.08 -8.92
C ILE A 33 -20.36 -6.06 -8.85
N ALA A 34 -21.18 -6.10 -7.79
CA ALA A 34 -22.27 -5.13 -7.60
C ALA A 34 -21.72 -3.69 -7.53
N SER A 35 -20.65 -3.47 -6.76
CA SER A 35 -20.00 -2.16 -6.66
C SER A 35 -19.40 -1.70 -7.98
N PHE A 36 -18.85 -2.63 -8.79
CA PHE A 36 -18.36 -2.33 -10.13
C PHE A 36 -19.48 -1.91 -11.08
N ILE A 37 -20.62 -2.61 -11.07
CA ILE A 37 -21.79 -2.27 -11.89
C ILE A 37 -22.28 -0.86 -11.54
N ILE A 38 -22.36 -0.53 -10.24
CA ILE A 38 -22.76 0.81 -9.79
C ILE A 38 -21.76 1.86 -10.30
N LEU A 39 -20.46 1.64 -10.11
CA LEU A 39 -19.43 2.58 -10.58
C LEU A 39 -19.48 2.76 -12.11
N PHE A 40 -19.72 1.67 -12.84
CA PHE A 40 -19.82 1.68 -14.30
C PHE A 40 -21.06 2.45 -14.79
N SER A 41 -22.16 2.45 -14.04
CA SER A 41 -23.40 3.17 -14.38
C SER A 41 -23.33 4.68 -14.11
N LEU A 42 -22.32 5.16 -13.42
CA LEU A 42 -22.12 6.58 -13.12
C LEU A 42 -21.22 7.23 -14.18
N ASP A 43 -21.61 8.37 -14.70
CA ASP A 43 -20.82 9.12 -15.69
C ASP A 43 -19.67 9.90 -15.06
N ASN A 44 -18.66 10.26 -15.87
CA ASN A 44 -17.64 11.23 -15.45
C ASN A 44 -18.31 12.60 -15.24
N GLY A 45 -17.93 13.28 -14.17
CA GLY A 45 -18.56 14.55 -13.76
C GLY A 45 -19.77 14.35 -12.83
N THR A 46 -20.15 13.09 -12.48
CA THR A 46 -21.15 12.84 -11.45
C THR A 46 -20.64 13.33 -10.09
N ILE A 47 -21.43 14.18 -9.42
CA ILE A 47 -21.11 14.75 -8.11
C ILE A 47 -22.32 14.54 -7.19
N ILE A 48 -22.05 14.04 -5.96
CA ILE A 48 -23.04 13.96 -4.87
C ILE A 48 -22.61 14.89 -3.76
N LYS A 49 -23.45 15.86 -3.42
CA LYS A 49 -23.22 16.89 -2.43
C LYS A 49 -24.14 16.74 -1.23
N LEU A 50 -23.67 17.16 -0.07
CA LEU A 50 -24.41 17.22 1.18
C LEU A 50 -24.10 18.54 1.88
N ASP A 51 -25.13 19.35 2.15
CA ASP A 51 -24.97 20.56 2.94
C ASP A 51 -24.80 20.22 4.42
N TYR A 52 -23.72 20.71 5.02
CA TYR A 52 -23.42 20.54 6.44
C TYR A 52 -23.00 21.87 7.07
N GLY A 53 -23.93 22.54 7.73
CA GLY A 53 -23.72 23.86 8.31
C GLY A 53 -23.42 24.90 7.22
N ASN A 54 -22.25 25.53 7.31
CA ASN A 54 -21.78 26.52 6.32
C ASN A 54 -20.92 25.90 5.21
N TYR A 55 -20.75 24.59 5.19
CA TYR A 55 -19.92 23.87 4.25
C TYR A 55 -20.75 22.95 3.35
N GLU A 56 -20.32 22.82 2.12
CA GLU A 56 -20.81 21.83 1.18
C GLU A 56 -19.83 20.66 1.12
N LEU A 57 -20.26 19.48 1.59
CA LEU A 57 -19.47 18.25 1.50
C LEU A 57 -19.72 17.58 0.15
N ILE A 58 -18.66 17.11 -0.50
CA ILE A 58 -18.72 16.41 -1.79
C ILE A 58 -18.42 14.95 -1.54
N LEU A 59 -19.48 14.18 -1.24
CA LEU A 59 -19.39 12.76 -0.87
C LEU A 59 -18.88 11.89 -2.01
N LEU A 60 -19.17 12.27 -3.26
CA LEU A 60 -18.75 11.56 -4.46
C LEU A 60 -18.44 12.56 -5.56
N SER A 61 -17.27 12.39 -6.19
CA SER A 61 -16.84 13.11 -7.39
C SER A 61 -16.12 12.11 -8.32
N ILE A 62 -16.63 11.93 -9.53
CA ILE A 62 -16.09 10.98 -10.50
C ILE A 62 -15.41 11.70 -11.64
N ASP A 63 -14.12 11.43 -11.80
CA ASP A 63 -13.32 11.81 -12.96
C ASP A 63 -12.57 10.59 -13.53
N LYS A 64 -11.77 10.77 -14.57
CA LYS A 64 -10.98 9.67 -15.18
C LYS A 64 -10.02 9.04 -14.18
N LEU A 65 -9.38 9.84 -13.32
CA LEU A 65 -8.38 9.35 -12.36
C LEU A 65 -9.03 8.56 -11.23
N SER A 66 -10.08 9.11 -10.59
CA SER A 66 -10.81 8.44 -9.51
C SER A 66 -11.46 7.14 -9.99
N ARG A 67 -11.95 7.13 -11.23
CA ARG A 67 -12.50 5.93 -11.88
C ARG A 67 -11.43 4.88 -12.11
N LEU A 68 -10.24 5.24 -12.59
CA LEU A 68 -9.11 4.35 -12.81
C LEU A 68 -8.72 3.62 -11.51
N PHE A 69 -8.54 4.39 -10.43
CA PHE A 69 -8.19 3.82 -9.12
C PHE A 69 -9.31 2.95 -8.55
N SER A 70 -10.57 3.36 -8.69
CA SER A 70 -11.71 2.57 -8.24
C SER A 70 -11.84 1.25 -9.01
N TYR A 71 -11.60 1.23 -10.32
CA TYR A 71 -11.60 0.02 -11.14
C TYR A 71 -10.56 -0.99 -10.66
N ILE A 72 -9.31 -0.55 -10.46
CA ILE A 72 -8.27 -1.47 -10.01
C ILE A 72 -8.52 -1.94 -8.58
N PHE A 73 -9.07 -1.11 -7.70
CA PHE A 73 -9.41 -1.50 -6.34
C PHE A 73 -10.51 -2.57 -6.31
N LEU A 74 -11.52 -2.46 -7.15
CA LEU A 74 -12.59 -3.47 -7.28
C LEU A 74 -12.07 -4.76 -7.91
N LEU A 75 -11.23 -4.67 -8.93
CA LEU A 75 -10.62 -5.83 -9.59
C LEU A 75 -9.76 -6.62 -8.61
N ILE A 76 -8.91 -5.95 -7.85
CA ILE A 76 -8.04 -6.63 -6.89
C ILE A 76 -8.81 -7.16 -5.68
N LEU A 77 -9.86 -6.47 -5.24
CA LEU A 77 -10.78 -7.00 -4.23
C LEU A 77 -11.41 -8.30 -4.69
N PHE A 78 -11.90 -8.37 -5.92
CA PHE A 78 -12.48 -9.58 -6.49
C PHE A 78 -11.45 -10.73 -6.54
N ALA A 79 -10.26 -10.49 -7.08
CA ALA A 79 -9.20 -11.50 -7.15
C ALA A 79 -8.76 -11.97 -5.76
N THR A 80 -8.62 -11.04 -4.79
CA THR A 80 -8.22 -11.38 -3.42
C THR A 80 -9.34 -12.08 -2.66
N ALA A 81 -10.60 -11.76 -2.93
CA ALA A 81 -11.75 -12.48 -2.38
C ALA A 81 -11.77 -13.95 -2.87
N ILE A 82 -11.49 -14.22 -4.16
CA ILE A 82 -11.30 -15.59 -4.66
C ILE A 82 -10.15 -16.28 -3.93
N PHE A 83 -8.99 -15.61 -3.79
CA PHE A 83 -7.83 -16.14 -3.11
C PHE A 83 -8.15 -16.53 -1.67
N SER A 84 -8.91 -15.72 -0.95
CA SER A 84 -9.22 -15.84 0.48
C SER A 84 -10.47 -16.68 0.81
N ILE A 85 -11.07 -17.42 -0.14
CA ILE A 85 -12.27 -18.25 0.13
C ILE A 85 -12.03 -19.22 1.30
N ASN A 86 -10.82 -19.74 1.47
CA ASN A 86 -10.45 -20.69 2.53
C ASN A 86 -9.97 -19.99 3.83
N GLN A 87 -10.10 -18.66 3.95
CA GLN A 87 -9.75 -17.94 5.16
C GLN A 87 -10.81 -18.14 6.24
N ASP A 88 -10.40 -18.68 7.40
CA ASP A 88 -11.34 -18.98 8.50
C ASP A 88 -11.79 -17.73 9.26
N SER A 89 -10.95 -16.72 9.32
CA SER A 89 -11.25 -15.47 10.02
C SER A 89 -12.30 -14.65 9.28
N LYS A 90 -13.55 -14.69 9.75
CA LYS A 90 -14.62 -13.83 9.24
C LYS A 90 -14.34 -12.35 9.51
N SER A 91 -13.68 -12.05 10.63
CA SER A 91 -13.26 -10.70 10.99
C SER A 91 -12.29 -10.12 9.97
N GLU A 92 -11.32 -10.92 9.51
CA GLU A 92 -10.37 -10.49 8.47
C GLU A 92 -11.09 -10.10 7.18
N ILE A 93 -11.95 -10.98 6.67
CA ILE A 93 -12.66 -10.73 5.41
C ILE A 93 -13.62 -9.54 5.54
N SER A 94 -14.39 -9.47 6.63
CA SER A 94 -15.28 -8.34 6.93
C SER A 94 -14.52 -7.02 6.93
N SER A 95 -13.45 -6.94 7.73
CA SER A 95 -12.63 -5.72 7.84
C SER A 95 -11.91 -5.39 6.53
N ALA A 96 -11.48 -6.39 5.74
CA ALA A 96 -10.89 -6.18 4.43
C ALA A 96 -11.88 -5.51 3.46
N PHE A 97 -13.16 -5.92 3.45
CA PHE A 97 -14.18 -5.29 2.61
C PHE A 97 -14.51 -3.86 3.04
N VAL A 98 -14.61 -3.61 4.36
CA VAL A 98 -14.78 -2.25 4.88
C VAL A 98 -13.57 -1.37 4.54
N TYR A 99 -12.36 -1.91 4.68
CA TYR A 99 -11.11 -1.25 4.31
C TYR A 99 -11.09 -0.84 2.82
N VAL A 100 -11.46 -1.75 1.94
CA VAL A 100 -11.50 -1.46 0.49
C VAL A 100 -12.61 -0.47 0.16
N GLY A 101 -13.79 -0.62 0.74
CA GLY A 101 -14.90 0.32 0.57
C GLY A 101 -14.51 1.73 1.02
N SER A 102 -13.78 1.85 2.14
CA SER A 102 -13.26 3.13 2.61
C SER A 102 -12.20 3.70 1.66
N SER A 103 -11.29 2.86 1.15
CA SER A 103 -10.28 3.29 0.17
C SER A 103 -10.91 3.83 -1.12
N ILE A 104 -11.97 3.17 -1.63
CA ILE A 104 -12.74 3.65 -2.78
C ILE A 104 -13.46 4.96 -2.43
N SER A 105 -14.00 5.08 -1.22
CA SER A 105 -14.68 6.30 -0.80
C SER A 105 -13.71 7.48 -0.67
N VAL A 106 -12.46 7.27 -0.22
CA VAL A 106 -11.40 8.30 -0.26
C VAL A 106 -11.14 8.76 -1.69
N VAL A 107 -10.98 7.80 -2.62
CA VAL A 107 -10.70 8.10 -4.05
C VAL A 107 -11.85 8.86 -4.71
N LEU A 108 -13.08 8.61 -4.29
CA LEU A 108 -14.27 9.27 -4.83
C LEU A 108 -14.69 10.53 -4.07
N SER A 109 -14.01 10.90 -2.98
CA SER A 109 -14.29 12.12 -2.22
C SER A 109 -13.86 13.37 -2.98
N GLY A 110 -14.70 14.38 -3.01
CA GLY A 110 -14.40 15.68 -3.60
C GLY A 110 -14.04 16.77 -2.58
N ASP A 111 -14.06 16.47 -1.29
CA ASP A 111 -13.69 17.38 -0.21
C ASP A 111 -12.79 16.71 0.84
N LEU A 112 -12.04 17.53 1.58
CA LEU A 112 -11.04 17.09 2.54
C LEU A 112 -11.64 16.43 3.79
N ILE A 113 -12.85 16.80 4.22
CA ILE A 113 -13.50 16.21 5.41
C ILE A 113 -14.05 14.83 5.09
N THR A 114 -14.75 14.68 3.97
CA THR A 114 -15.22 13.38 3.49
C THR A 114 -14.05 12.42 3.29
N LEU A 115 -12.98 12.90 2.65
CA LEU A 115 -11.73 12.17 2.49
C LEU A 115 -11.18 11.71 3.85
N PHE A 116 -11.07 12.61 4.83
CA PHE A 116 -10.53 12.32 6.16
C PHE A 116 -11.34 11.25 6.91
N ILE A 117 -12.67 11.33 6.88
CA ILE A 117 -13.53 10.33 7.54
C ILE A 117 -13.23 8.91 7.02
N PHE A 118 -13.21 8.73 5.70
CA PHE A 118 -12.93 7.43 5.11
C PHE A 118 -11.45 7.00 5.27
N TRP A 119 -10.53 7.97 5.37
CA TRP A 119 -9.11 7.72 5.67
C TRP A 119 -8.92 7.10 7.04
N GLU A 120 -9.62 7.59 8.06
CA GLU A 120 -9.57 7.02 9.41
C GLU A 120 -10.23 5.64 9.50
N ILE A 121 -11.37 5.45 8.82
CA ILE A 121 -12.01 4.12 8.75
C ILE A 121 -11.06 3.11 8.05
N MET A 122 -10.36 3.54 7.01
CA MET A 122 -9.33 2.74 6.33
C MET A 122 -8.20 2.33 7.29
N ALA A 123 -7.70 3.24 8.12
CA ALA A 123 -6.64 2.97 9.10
C ALA A 123 -7.07 1.96 10.18
N ILE A 124 -8.26 2.11 10.72
CA ILE A 124 -8.81 1.21 11.74
C ILE A 124 -9.03 -0.19 11.16
N THR A 125 -9.68 -0.28 10.02
CA THR A 125 -10.06 -1.58 9.44
C THR A 125 -8.87 -2.36 8.89
N SER A 126 -7.88 -1.70 8.31
CA SER A 126 -6.61 -2.35 7.94
C SER A 126 -5.84 -2.86 9.15
N THR A 127 -5.91 -2.17 10.30
CA THR A 127 -5.34 -2.66 11.57
C THR A 127 -6.00 -3.97 12.01
N ILE A 128 -7.32 -4.10 11.89
CA ILE A 128 -8.03 -5.34 12.22
C ILE A 128 -7.61 -6.49 11.28
N VAL A 129 -7.36 -6.19 9.99
CA VAL A 129 -6.79 -7.18 9.06
C VAL A 129 -5.40 -7.65 9.52
N ILE A 130 -4.55 -6.74 10.02
CA ILE A 130 -3.24 -7.12 10.58
C ILE A 130 -3.41 -8.02 11.80
N TRP A 131 -4.27 -7.65 12.75
CA TRP A 131 -4.53 -8.42 13.97
C TRP A 131 -5.15 -9.80 13.73
N SER A 132 -5.79 -9.99 12.58
CA SER A 132 -6.34 -11.30 12.19
C SER A 132 -5.28 -12.33 11.78
N GLY A 133 -4.01 -11.97 11.74
CA GLY A 133 -2.89 -12.86 11.44
C GLY A 133 -2.63 -13.87 12.56
N SER A 134 -1.63 -13.62 13.37
CA SER A 134 -1.26 -14.46 14.52
C SER A 134 -1.20 -13.61 15.80
N LYS A 135 -1.02 -14.25 16.95
CA LYS A 135 -0.78 -13.51 18.22
C LYS A 135 0.42 -12.56 18.12
N GLN A 136 1.39 -12.86 17.28
CA GLN A 136 2.58 -12.03 17.06
C GLN A 136 2.28 -10.75 16.27
N SER A 137 1.14 -10.66 15.57
CA SER A 137 0.72 -9.47 14.82
C SER A 137 0.16 -8.35 15.70
N TYR A 138 -0.08 -8.60 17.00
CA TYR A 138 -0.64 -7.61 17.91
C TYR A 138 0.20 -6.33 17.99
N TYR A 139 1.48 -6.43 18.36
CA TYR A 139 2.35 -5.27 18.47
C TYR A 139 2.65 -4.57 17.13
N PRO A 140 2.93 -5.27 16.03
CA PRO A 140 2.98 -4.65 14.71
C PRO A 140 1.71 -3.89 14.35
N GLY A 141 0.53 -4.43 14.65
CA GLY A 141 -0.75 -3.75 14.43
C GLY A 141 -0.92 -2.49 15.30
N ILE A 142 -0.51 -2.52 16.58
CA ILE A 142 -0.52 -1.31 17.44
C ILE A 142 0.42 -0.23 16.87
N ARG A 143 1.64 -0.59 16.44
CA ARG A 143 2.57 0.38 15.83
C ARG A 143 2.01 0.95 14.54
N TYR A 144 1.41 0.10 13.70
CA TYR A 144 0.72 0.52 12.48
C TYR A 144 -0.38 1.54 12.80
N LEU A 145 -1.29 1.20 13.71
CA LEU A 145 -2.38 2.09 14.13
C LEU A 145 -1.84 3.42 14.67
N ALA A 146 -0.84 3.38 15.54
CA ALA A 146 -0.25 4.58 16.13
C ALA A 146 0.33 5.53 15.06
N VAL A 147 1.07 4.98 14.06
CA VAL A 147 1.62 5.79 12.96
C VAL A 147 0.51 6.39 12.10
N HIS A 148 -0.56 5.63 11.82
CA HIS A 148 -1.66 6.11 10.98
C HIS A 148 -2.53 7.13 11.71
N LEU A 149 -2.81 6.95 13.01
CA LEU A 149 -3.50 7.96 13.83
C LEU A 149 -2.67 9.25 14.00
N LEU A 150 -1.34 9.13 14.13
CA LEU A 150 -0.46 10.29 14.09
C LEU A 150 -0.58 11.01 12.75
N GLY A 151 -0.49 10.28 11.65
CA GLY A 151 -0.67 10.82 10.30
C GLY A 151 -2.03 11.48 10.11
N GLY A 152 -3.11 10.83 10.59
CA GLY A 152 -4.47 11.37 10.57
C GLY A 152 -4.62 12.63 11.42
N SER A 153 -4.00 12.69 12.61
CA SER A 153 -4.01 13.90 13.44
C SER A 153 -3.31 15.08 12.76
N ILE A 154 -2.15 14.82 12.13
CA ILE A 154 -1.43 15.83 11.35
C ILE A 154 -2.28 16.29 10.14
N LEU A 155 -2.89 15.34 9.44
CA LEU A 155 -3.80 15.62 8.31
C LEU A 155 -4.98 16.49 8.76
N LEU A 156 -5.63 16.18 9.88
CA LEU A 156 -6.77 16.94 10.40
C LEU A 156 -6.37 18.37 10.77
N ILE A 157 -5.22 18.57 11.41
CA ILE A 157 -4.68 19.93 11.70
C ILE A 157 -4.51 20.70 10.37
N GLY A 158 -3.94 20.04 9.36
CA GLY A 158 -3.79 20.62 8.04
C GLY A 158 -5.13 21.01 7.41
N ILE A 159 -6.12 20.13 7.44
CA ILE A 159 -7.46 20.37 6.87
C ILE A 159 -8.15 21.55 7.55
N ILE A 160 -8.18 21.58 8.89
CA ILE A 160 -8.82 22.67 9.64
C ILE A 160 -8.13 24.02 9.35
N GLY A 161 -6.80 24.04 9.39
CA GLY A 161 -6.05 25.26 9.10
C GLY A 161 -6.21 25.72 7.66
N TYR A 162 -6.22 24.80 6.70
CA TYR A 162 -6.42 25.10 5.28
C TYR A 162 -7.82 25.66 5.03
N ALA A 163 -8.85 25.03 5.58
CA ALA A 163 -10.23 25.50 5.47
C ALA A 163 -10.40 26.90 6.07
N ASN A 164 -9.80 27.18 7.23
CA ASN A 164 -9.87 28.49 7.89
C ASN A 164 -9.16 29.60 7.08
N THR A 165 -8.10 29.27 6.36
CA THR A 165 -7.31 30.26 5.59
C THR A 165 -7.84 30.47 4.18
N THR A 166 -8.43 29.44 3.55
CA THR A 166 -8.92 29.50 2.17
C THR A 166 -10.44 29.65 2.04
N GLY A 167 -11.19 29.35 3.11
CA GLY A 167 -12.66 29.36 3.11
C GLY A 167 -13.28 28.16 2.35
N THR A 168 -12.49 27.15 1.92
CA THR A 168 -13.00 26.00 1.17
C THR A 168 -12.51 24.67 1.73
N LEU A 169 -13.34 23.64 1.62
CA LEU A 169 -13.00 22.26 1.90
C LEU A 169 -12.77 21.44 0.64
N THR A 170 -13.04 22.00 -0.54
CA THR A 170 -12.89 21.28 -1.81
C THR A 170 -11.47 20.77 -1.98
N PHE A 171 -11.34 19.47 -2.30
CA PHE A 171 -10.05 18.83 -2.53
C PHE A 171 -9.63 18.97 -4.00
N GLY A 172 -8.45 19.50 -4.21
CA GLY A 172 -7.83 19.72 -5.51
C GLY A 172 -6.36 20.08 -5.31
N LEU A 173 -5.74 20.71 -6.31
CA LEU A 173 -4.34 21.13 -6.22
C LEU A 173 -4.17 22.12 -5.05
N MET A 174 -3.34 21.75 -4.09
CA MET A 174 -3.11 22.51 -2.86
C MET A 174 -2.16 23.69 -3.13
N SER A 175 -2.40 24.84 -2.48
CA SER A 175 -1.51 26.00 -2.62
C SER A 175 -0.18 25.79 -1.90
N PRO A 176 0.98 26.00 -2.56
CA PRO A 176 2.29 25.92 -1.92
C PRO A 176 2.55 27.06 -0.92
N ASP A 177 1.83 28.18 -1.03
CA ASP A 177 2.00 29.36 -0.16
C ASP A 177 1.27 29.20 1.18
N ASN A 178 0.42 28.18 1.31
CA ASN A 178 -0.32 27.90 2.53
C ASN A 178 0.42 26.88 3.40
N ILE A 179 0.84 27.28 4.61
CA ILE A 179 1.55 26.41 5.55
C ILE A 179 0.74 25.13 5.89
N PHE A 180 -0.58 25.21 5.95
CA PHE A 180 -1.42 24.07 6.28
C PHE A 180 -1.48 23.03 5.17
N SER A 181 -1.17 23.39 3.91
CA SER A 181 -1.01 22.40 2.83
C SER A 181 0.15 21.44 3.10
N TYR A 182 1.20 21.87 3.80
CA TYR A 182 2.31 20.97 4.18
C TYR A 182 1.94 20.00 5.30
N PHE A 183 1.01 20.37 6.19
CA PHE A 183 0.47 19.41 7.16
C PHE A 183 -0.38 18.33 6.46
N VAL A 184 -1.21 18.74 5.49
CA VAL A 184 -1.97 17.78 4.65
C VAL A 184 -1.01 16.86 3.89
N LEU A 185 0.03 17.43 3.26
CA LEU A 185 1.08 16.66 2.58
C LEU A 185 1.76 15.66 3.50
N ALA A 186 2.13 16.07 4.71
CA ALA A 186 2.78 15.20 5.69
C ALA A 186 1.89 14.02 6.08
N GLY A 187 0.58 14.25 6.32
CA GLY A 187 -0.38 13.18 6.57
C GLY A 187 -0.47 12.17 5.42
N PHE A 188 -0.51 12.65 4.18
CA PHE A 188 -0.53 11.78 3.00
C PHE A 188 0.78 11.00 2.81
N LEU A 189 1.92 11.64 3.05
CA LEU A 189 3.25 11.00 2.94
C LEU A 189 3.47 9.90 3.98
N ILE A 190 2.97 10.04 5.20
CA ILE A 190 3.01 8.99 6.21
C ILE A 190 2.32 7.72 5.70
N ASN A 191 1.15 7.83 5.11
CA ASN A 191 0.41 6.70 4.56
C ASN A 191 1.02 6.17 3.24
N ALA A 192 1.73 7.00 2.49
CA ALA A 192 2.54 6.55 1.35
C ALA A 192 3.76 5.72 1.77
N GLY A 193 4.12 5.74 3.05
CA GLY A 193 5.33 5.10 3.56
C GLY A 193 6.60 5.89 3.28
N ALA A 194 6.49 7.23 3.25
CA ALA A 194 7.64 8.10 3.09
C ALA A 194 8.52 8.14 4.35
N PRO A 195 9.83 8.43 4.22
CA PRO A 195 10.71 8.60 5.35
C PRO A 195 10.24 9.76 6.25
N PRO A 196 10.48 9.68 7.57
CA PRO A 196 11.19 8.62 8.30
C PRO A 196 10.32 7.42 8.66
N PHE A 197 9.04 7.37 8.26
CA PHE A 197 8.07 6.37 8.70
C PHE A 197 7.97 5.14 7.79
N SER A 198 8.80 4.98 6.77
CA SER A 198 8.74 3.87 5.78
C SER A 198 8.68 2.47 6.38
N SER A 199 9.25 2.29 7.56
CA SER A 199 9.41 0.99 8.23
C SER A 199 8.09 0.36 8.71
N TRP A 200 6.97 1.10 8.78
CA TRP A 200 5.69 0.51 9.17
C TRP A 200 5.20 -0.54 8.16
N ILE A 201 5.52 -0.39 6.86
CA ILE A 201 5.14 -1.35 5.82
C ILE A 201 5.78 -2.73 6.02
N PRO A 202 7.13 -2.85 6.11
CA PRO A 202 7.78 -4.13 6.34
C PRO A 202 7.63 -4.67 7.77
N ASP A 203 7.15 -3.88 8.72
CA ASP A 203 6.82 -4.33 10.07
C ASP A 203 5.42 -4.96 10.12
N ALA A 204 4.41 -4.26 9.61
CA ALA A 204 3.02 -4.62 9.78
C ALA A 204 2.50 -5.64 8.73
N TYR A 205 2.78 -5.42 7.44
CA TYR A 205 2.20 -6.25 6.39
C TYR A 205 2.59 -7.73 6.45
N PRO A 206 3.87 -8.10 6.70
CA PRO A 206 4.25 -9.50 6.83
C PRO A 206 3.71 -10.18 8.08
N SER A 207 3.27 -9.43 9.07
CA SER A 207 2.68 -9.98 10.30
C SER A 207 1.21 -10.39 10.15
N ALA A 208 0.50 -9.89 9.12
CA ALA A 208 -0.85 -10.31 8.79
C ALA A 208 -0.90 -11.78 8.31
N SER A 209 -2.10 -12.31 8.10
CA SER A 209 -2.30 -13.67 7.57
C SER A 209 -1.75 -13.83 6.15
N TRP A 210 -1.82 -15.04 5.61
CA TRP A 210 -1.44 -15.34 4.22
C TRP A 210 -2.31 -14.59 3.19
N SER A 211 -3.58 -14.31 3.49
CA SER A 211 -4.51 -13.52 2.67
C SER A 211 -4.50 -12.04 3.05
N GLY A 212 -4.42 -11.72 4.34
CA GLY A 212 -4.41 -10.35 4.85
C GLY A 212 -3.30 -9.49 4.26
N THR A 213 -2.09 -10.04 4.07
CA THR A 213 -0.98 -9.33 3.42
C THR A 213 -1.31 -8.90 1.99
N VAL A 214 -2.08 -9.71 1.25
CA VAL A 214 -2.49 -9.36 -0.12
C VAL A 214 -3.43 -8.16 -0.11
N PHE A 215 -4.45 -8.17 0.76
CA PHE A 215 -5.34 -7.00 0.94
C PHE A 215 -4.56 -5.74 1.31
N LEU A 216 -3.70 -5.81 2.33
CA LEU A 216 -2.95 -4.66 2.81
C LEU A 216 -2.05 -4.04 1.74
N SER A 217 -1.47 -4.85 0.86
CA SER A 217 -0.53 -4.39 -0.16
C SER A 217 -1.14 -3.48 -1.23
N ALA A 218 -2.46 -3.55 -1.43
CA ALA A 218 -3.11 -2.94 -2.58
C ALA A 218 -3.63 -1.51 -2.33
N PHE A 219 -4.09 -1.18 -1.11
CA PHE A 219 -4.96 -0.01 -0.92
C PHE A 219 -4.26 1.18 -0.25
N THR A 220 -3.87 1.13 1.04
CA THR A 220 -3.38 2.30 1.79
C THR A 220 -2.36 3.12 1.03
N THR A 221 -1.28 2.50 0.56
CA THR A 221 -0.20 3.24 -0.13
C THR A 221 -0.62 3.79 -1.50
N LYS A 222 -1.57 3.16 -2.20
CA LYS A 222 -2.06 3.64 -3.51
C LYS A 222 -3.13 4.70 -3.37
N THR A 223 -3.95 4.61 -2.35
CA THR A 223 -4.85 5.70 -1.95
C THR A 223 -4.01 6.95 -1.62
N ALA A 224 -2.87 6.78 -0.91
CA ALA A 224 -1.95 7.88 -0.67
C ALA A 224 -1.33 8.45 -1.98
N VAL A 225 -0.95 7.59 -2.92
CA VAL A 225 -0.49 8.04 -4.25
C VAL A 225 -1.59 8.82 -5.00
N TYR A 226 -2.84 8.34 -4.95
CA TYR A 226 -3.97 9.05 -5.57
C TYR A 226 -4.11 10.47 -5.04
N VAL A 227 -4.16 10.65 -3.71
CA VAL A 227 -4.31 11.98 -3.12
C VAL A 227 -3.10 12.88 -3.36
N LEU A 228 -1.90 12.30 -3.49
CA LEU A 228 -0.71 13.05 -3.89
C LEU A 228 -0.78 13.49 -5.37
N ILE A 229 -1.33 12.69 -6.27
CA ILE A 229 -1.56 13.10 -7.66
C ILE A 229 -2.55 14.28 -7.72
N VAL A 230 -3.66 14.20 -6.98
CA VAL A 230 -4.70 15.24 -6.99
C VAL A 230 -4.21 16.53 -6.33
N GLY A 231 -3.53 16.40 -5.17
CA GLY A 231 -3.21 17.56 -4.33
C GLY A 231 -1.84 18.18 -4.58
N TYR A 232 -0.88 17.44 -5.16
CA TYR A 232 0.54 17.84 -5.14
C TYR A 232 1.30 17.53 -6.42
N ALA A 233 0.61 17.38 -7.56
CA ALA A 233 1.29 17.22 -8.84
C ALA A 233 2.19 18.42 -9.14
N GLY A 234 3.47 18.15 -9.49
CA GLY A 234 4.47 19.18 -9.77
C GLY A 234 5.23 19.73 -8.55
N TYR A 235 4.95 19.24 -7.33
CA TYR A 235 5.75 19.57 -6.14
C TYR A 235 7.12 18.89 -6.22
N GLN A 236 8.15 19.61 -6.63
CA GLN A 236 9.50 19.07 -6.86
C GLN A 236 10.12 18.39 -5.64
N PHE A 237 9.74 18.81 -4.42
CA PHE A 237 10.17 18.15 -3.17
C PHE A 237 9.85 16.64 -3.18
N LEU A 238 8.75 16.23 -3.82
CA LEU A 238 8.35 14.83 -3.91
C LEU A 238 9.35 13.98 -4.73
N ILE A 239 10.12 14.57 -5.65
CA ILE A 239 11.18 13.87 -6.38
C ILE A 239 12.22 13.34 -5.40
N TYR A 240 12.69 14.16 -4.45
CA TYR A 240 13.69 13.77 -3.46
C TYR A 240 13.15 12.72 -2.49
N VAL A 241 11.91 12.88 -2.03
CA VAL A 241 11.22 11.89 -1.19
C VAL A 241 11.12 10.55 -1.92
N GLY A 242 10.67 10.56 -3.17
CA GLY A 242 10.52 9.35 -3.98
C GLY A 242 11.85 8.65 -4.24
N ILE A 243 12.92 9.38 -4.57
CA ILE A 243 14.27 8.82 -4.76
C ILE A 243 14.75 8.14 -3.47
N PHE A 244 14.59 8.79 -2.31
CA PHE A 244 14.96 8.18 -1.03
C PHE A 244 14.20 6.87 -0.81
N MET A 245 12.87 6.86 -1.01
CA MET A 245 12.03 5.66 -0.87
C MET A 245 12.48 4.53 -1.80
N ILE A 246 12.86 4.87 -3.03
CA ILE A 246 13.33 3.90 -4.02
C ILE A 246 14.58 3.16 -3.51
N PHE A 247 15.63 3.89 -3.15
CA PHE A 247 16.89 3.28 -2.74
C PHE A 247 16.80 2.63 -1.35
N TYR A 248 16.08 3.24 -0.41
CA TYR A 248 15.75 2.63 0.87
C TYR A 248 15.10 1.26 0.67
N GLY A 249 14.03 1.18 -0.11
CA GLY A 249 13.32 -0.07 -0.36
C GLY A 249 14.18 -1.13 -1.06
N ILE A 250 15.05 -0.74 -2.00
CA ILE A 250 15.99 -1.67 -2.68
C ILE A 250 17.01 -2.23 -1.69
N ILE A 251 17.70 -1.37 -0.92
CA ILE A 251 18.77 -1.77 -0.02
C ILE A 251 18.24 -2.75 1.03
N PHE A 252 17.16 -2.36 1.72
CA PHE A 252 16.58 -3.21 2.75
C PHE A 252 15.98 -4.50 2.19
N ALA A 253 15.36 -4.47 0.99
CA ALA A 253 14.88 -5.69 0.34
C ALA A 253 16.03 -6.65 -0.03
N ILE A 254 17.20 -6.12 -0.42
CA ILE A 254 18.39 -6.96 -0.69
C ILE A 254 18.92 -7.58 0.60
N LEU A 255 18.93 -6.87 1.71
CA LEU A 255 19.43 -7.36 3.00
C LEU A 255 18.50 -8.36 3.68
N GLU A 256 17.19 -8.26 3.45
CA GLU A 256 16.15 -9.02 4.16
C GLU A 256 16.16 -10.53 3.83
N ASN A 257 15.81 -11.37 4.80
CA ASN A 257 15.71 -12.82 4.69
C ASN A 257 14.27 -13.35 4.61
N ASP A 258 13.28 -12.64 5.16
CA ASP A 258 11.87 -13.03 5.08
C ASP A 258 11.29 -12.64 3.72
N MET A 259 10.70 -13.60 2.98
CA MET A 259 10.17 -13.37 1.64
C MET A 259 9.03 -12.33 1.60
N ARG A 260 8.20 -12.27 2.64
CA ARG A 260 7.09 -11.32 2.73
C ARG A 260 7.60 -9.91 3.08
N ARG A 261 8.64 -9.80 3.91
CA ARG A 261 9.33 -8.53 4.21
C ARG A 261 10.09 -8.00 3.00
N ILE A 262 10.76 -8.88 2.21
CA ILE A 262 11.38 -8.50 0.93
C ILE A 262 10.35 -7.82 0.03
N LEU A 263 9.16 -8.43 -0.12
CA LEU A 263 8.10 -7.88 -0.94
C LEU A 263 7.48 -6.61 -0.34
N SER A 264 7.49 -6.45 0.97
CA SER A 264 7.01 -5.25 1.66
C SER A 264 7.96 -4.06 1.48
N TYR A 265 9.28 -4.22 1.62
CA TYR A 265 10.26 -3.19 1.24
C TYR A 265 10.16 -2.82 -0.23
N SER A 266 9.87 -3.81 -1.06
CA SER A 266 9.63 -3.58 -2.48
C SER A 266 8.34 -2.78 -2.76
N ILE A 267 7.37 -2.70 -1.83
CA ILE A 267 6.24 -1.76 -1.94
C ILE A 267 6.75 -0.33 -1.78
N VAL A 268 7.56 -0.05 -0.75
CA VAL A 268 8.14 1.28 -0.52
C VAL A 268 8.90 1.78 -1.75
N ASN A 269 9.74 0.91 -2.31
CA ASN A 269 10.47 1.20 -3.54
C ASN A 269 9.56 1.60 -4.71
N GLN A 270 8.52 0.81 -4.99
CA GLN A 270 7.64 1.06 -6.13
C GLN A 270 6.74 2.29 -5.92
N VAL A 271 6.30 2.54 -4.69
CA VAL A 271 5.59 3.78 -4.35
C VAL A 271 6.52 4.99 -4.55
N GLY A 272 7.81 4.85 -4.24
CA GLY A 272 8.82 5.87 -4.54
C GLY A 272 8.85 6.26 -6.03
N PHE A 273 8.79 5.30 -6.97
CA PHE A 273 8.68 5.60 -8.40
C PHE A 273 7.42 6.43 -8.73
N MET A 274 6.28 6.11 -8.10
CA MET A 274 5.04 6.86 -8.31
C MET A 274 5.17 8.28 -7.78
N ILE A 275 5.75 8.46 -6.58
CA ILE A 275 5.95 9.77 -5.96
C ILE A 275 6.94 10.63 -6.77
N VAL A 276 8.00 10.05 -7.34
CA VAL A 276 8.88 10.77 -8.28
C VAL A 276 8.08 11.31 -9.45
N ALA A 277 7.23 10.50 -10.06
CA ALA A 277 6.40 10.91 -11.18
C ALA A 277 5.40 12.01 -10.79
N VAL A 278 4.80 11.94 -9.59
CA VAL A 278 3.95 13.01 -9.04
C VAL A 278 4.76 14.31 -8.90
N GLY A 279 5.99 14.22 -8.39
CA GLY A 279 6.88 15.37 -8.23
C GLY A 279 7.30 16.04 -9.55
N ILE A 280 7.42 15.28 -10.65
CA ILE A 280 7.63 15.83 -12.01
C ILE A 280 6.36 16.57 -12.46
N GLY A 281 5.18 16.00 -12.30
CA GLY A 281 3.88 16.65 -12.45
C GLY A 281 3.41 16.89 -13.89
N THR A 282 4.17 16.53 -14.92
CA THR A 282 3.72 16.64 -16.32
C THR A 282 2.67 15.56 -16.66
N GLU A 283 1.86 15.77 -17.69
CA GLU A 283 0.81 14.83 -18.09
C GLU A 283 1.33 13.40 -18.28
N ILE A 284 2.48 13.23 -18.92
CA ILE A 284 3.11 11.92 -19.09
C ILE A 284 3.60 11.35 -17.77
N ALA A 285 4.09 12.17 -16.84
CA ALA A 285 4.52 11.74 -15.53
C ALA A 285 3.32 11.30 -14.67
N ILE A 286 2.22 12.04 -14.70
CA ILE A 286 0.97 11.67 -14.01
C ILE A 286 0.37 10.39 -14.59
N ASN A 287 0.37 10.24 -15.92
CA ASN A 287 0.01 8.98 -16.56
C ASN A 287 0.95 7.84 -16.13
N GLY A 288 2.25 8.14 -15.97
CA GLY A 288 3.25 7.21 -15.43
C GLY A 288 2.91 6.77 -14.00
N ALA A 289 2.64 7.71 -13.09
CA ALA A 289 2.25 7.42 -11.71
C ALA A 289 0.98 6.57 -11.65
N SER A 290 -0.05 6.96 -12.42
CA SER A 290 -1.37 6.33 -12.43
C SER A 290 -1.32 4.92 -13.02
N SER A 291 -0.68 4.74 -14.19
CA SER A 291 -0.50 3.43 -14.81
C SER A 291 0.38 2.51 -13.97
N HIS A 292 1.43 3.07 -13.33
CA HIS A 292 2.29 2.29 -12.45
C HIS A 292 1.57 1.87 -11.17
N ALA A 293 0.73 2.71 -10.57
CA ALA A 293 -0.14 2.33 -9.45
C ALA A 293 -1.07 1.18 -9.85
N PHE A 294 -1.72 1.27 -11.01
CA PHE A 294 -2.62 0.25 -11.54
C PHE A 294 -1.91 -1.11 -11.71
N THR A 295 -0.82 -1.13 -12.46
CA THR A 295 -0.09 -2.37 -12.75
C THR A 295 0.63 -2.93 -11.52
N HIS A 296 1.15 -2.05 -10.65
CA HIS A 296 1.79 -2.44 -9.39
C HIS A 296 0.83 -3.18 -8.47
N ILE A 297 -0.42 -2.77 -8.35
CA ILE A 297 -1.43 -3.48 -7.56
C ILE A 297 -1.56 -4.92 -8.05
N ILE A 298 -1.61 -5.15 -9.37
CA ILE A 298 -1.77 -6.48 -9.97
C ILE A 298 -0.55 -7.36 -9.69
N TYR A 299 0.63 -6.95 -10.13
CA TYR A 299 1.80 -7.82 -10.00
C TYR A 299 2.30 -7.95 -8.55
N LYS A 300 2.05 -6.94 -7.69
CA LYS A 300 2.41 -7.04 -6.28
C LYS A 300 1.49 -8.00 -5.53
N ALA A 301 0.19 -7.94 -5.80
CA ALA A 301 -0.75 -8.92 -5.27
C ALA A 301 -0.40 -10.34 -5.74
N LEU A 302 -0.04 -10.53 -7.02
CA LEU A 302 0.40 -11.81 -7.56
C LEU A 302 1.64 -12.35 -6.81
N LEU A 303 2.66 -11.52 -6.61
CA LEU A 303 3.85 -11.87 -5.84
C LEU A 303 3.52 -12.27 -4.40
N LEU A 304 2.63 -11.50 -3.74
CA LEU A 304 2.21 -11.78 -2.37
C LEU A 304 1.25 -12.98 -2.28
N MET A 305 0.44 -13.25 -3.30
CA MET A 305 -0.33 -14.49 -3.40
C MET A 305 0.59 -15.70 -3.55
N SER A 306 1.66 -15.60 -4.36
CA SER A 306 2.67 -16.65 -4.48
C SER A 306 3.38 -16.89 -3.14
N ALA A 307 3.88 -15.84 -2.47
CA ALA A 307 4.49 -15.94 -1.14
C ALA A 307 3.50 -16.40 -0.07
N GLY A 308 2.24 -15.93 -0.12
CA GLY A 308 1.15 -16.34 0.76
C GLY A 308 0.80 -17.81 0.60
N SER A 309 0.81 -18.34 -0.64
CA SER A 309 0.60 -19.75 -0.93
C SER A 309 1.71 -20.62 -0.37
N VAL A 310 2.98 -20.20 -0.52
CA VAL A 310 4.12 -20.89 0.11
C VAL A 310 3.97 -20.88 1.63
N PHE A 311 3.60 -19.77 2.22
CA PHE A 311 3.38 -19.68 3.67
C PHE A 311 2.19 -20.52 4.12
N TYR A 312 1.07 -20.51 3.38
CA TYR A 312 -0.12 -21.32 3.68
C TYR A 312 0.17 -22.82 3.73
N ILE A 313 0.97 -23.33 2.77
CA ILE A 313 1.28 -24.76 2.67
C ILE A 313 2.42 -25.16 3.62
N THR A 314 3.48 -24.33 3.75
CA THR A 314 4.71 -24.73 4.44
C THR A 314 4.84 -24.18 5.86
N GLY A 315 4.09 -23.14 6.21
CA GLY A 315 4.25 -22.37 7.46
C GLY A 315 5.57 -21.59 7.53
N ARG A 316 6.37 -21.53 6.44
CA ARG A 316 7.70 -20.91 6.42
C ARG A 316 7.70 -19.62 5.63
N THR A 317 8.48 -18.65 6.10
CA THR A 317 8.63 -17.34 5.44
C THR A 317 10.08 -16.97 5.15
N LYS A 318 11.05 -17.57 5.87
CA LYS A 318 12.47 -17.25 5.71
C LYS A 318 13.07 -17.95 4.49
N CYS A 319 13.78 -17.20 3.66
CA CYS A 319 14.47 -17.73 2.48
C CYS A 319 15.52 -18.79 2.84
N THR A 320 16.13 -18.73 4.04
CA THR A 320 17.05 -19.76 4.55
C THR A 320 16.39 -21.12 4.75
N ASP A 321 15.09 -21.16 5.00
CA ASP A 321 14.32 -22.36 5.34
C ASP A 321 13.53 -22.90 4.13
N LEU A 322 13.65 -22.23 2.98
CA LEU A 322 12.95 -22.55 1.73
C LEU A 322 13.93 -23.04 0.65
N GLY A 323 13.40 -23.50 -0.47
CA GLY A 323 14.15 -23.97 -1.65
C GLY A 323 13.68 -25.34 -2.14
N GLY A 324 13.86 -25.59 -3.45
CA GLY A 324 13.43 -26.82 -4.11
C GLY A 324 11.94 -26.92 -4.41
N LEU A 325 11.15 -25.87 -4.09
CA LEU A 325 9.69 -25.88 -4.25
C LEU A 325 9.24 -25.88 -5.73
N TYR A 326 10.14 -25.64 -6.69
CA TYR A 326 9.81 -25.71 -8.13
C TYR A 326 9.28 -27.09 -8.55
N LYS A 327 9.65 -28.16 -7.83
CA LYS A 327 9.21 -29.54 -8.11
C LYS A 327 7.80 -29.81 -7.59
N THR A 328 7.43 -29.18 -6.49
CA THR A 328 6.22 -29.53 -5.71
C THR A 328 5.13 -28.45 -5.80
N MET A 329 5.51 -27.20 -6.08
CA MET A 329 4.60 -26.06 -6.25
C MET A 329 4.82 -25.35 -7.60
N PRO A 330 4.76 -26.07 -8.76
CA PRO A 330 5.14 -25.51 -10.05
C PRO A 330 4.22 -24.36 -10.50
N LEU A 331 2.92 -24.41 -10.24
CA LEU A 331 2.00 -23.35 -10.62
C LEU A 331 2.26 -22.09 -9.79
N THR A 332 2.43 -22.22 -8.48
CA THR A 332 2.77 -21.11 -7.58
C THR A 332 4.09 -20.46 -7.99
N MET A 333 5.09 -21.26 -8.40
CA MET A 333 6.37 -20.76 -8.91
C MET A 333 6.18 -19.98 -10.21
N ILE A 334 5.47 -20.51 -11.21
CA ILE A 334 5.25 -19.85 -12.51
C ILE A 334 4.55 -18.50 -12.29
N CYS A 335 3.48 -18.48 -11.50
CA CYS A 335 2.77 -17.24 -11.17
C CYS A 335 3.69 -16.23 -10.44
N GLY A 336 4.51 -16.72 -9.49
CA GLY A 336 5.51 -15.89 -8.81
C GLY A 336 6.56 -15.30 -9.77
N ILE A 337 7.04 -16.08 -10.76
CA ILE A 337 7.98 -15.62 -11.79
C ILE A 337 7.32 -14.57 -12.70
N ILE A 338 6.07 -14.75 -13.13
CA ILE A 338 5.36 -13.76 -13.94
C ILE A 338 5.25 -12.43 -13.18
N GLY A 339 4.90 -12.47 -11.89
CA GLY A 339 4.90 -11.29 -11.03
C GLY A 339 6.29 -10.66 -10.89
N ALA A 340 7.34 -11.48 -10.76
CA ALA A 340 8.73 -11.06 -10.66
C ALA A 340 9.26 -10.41 -11.95
N LEU A 341 8.89 -10.93 -13.10
CA LEU A 341 9.20 -10.33 -14.40
C LEU A 341 8.44 -9.00 -14.58
N SER A 342 7.17 -8.97 -14.17
CA SER A 342 6.35 -7.77 -14.29
C SER A 342 6.89 -6.62 -13.43
N ILE A 343 7.20 -6.85 -12.16
CA ILE A 343 7.79 -5.80 -11.31
C ILE A 343 9.15 -5.32 -11.83
N SER A 344 9.88 -6.17 -12.52
CA SER A 344 11.20 -5.89 -13.11
C SER A 344 11.13 -5.15 -14.44
N ALA A 345 9.93 -4.81 -14.90
CA ALA A 345 9.69 -4.20 -16.20
C ALA A 345 10.27 -5.05 -17.37
N PHE A 346 10.07 -6.38 -17.31
CA PHE A 346 10.42 -7.25 -18.44
C PHE A 346 9.46 -6.97 -19.61
N PRO A 347 9.95 -6.88 -20.85
CA PRO A 347 9.10 -6.68 -22.02
C PRO A 347 7.93 -7.69 -22.06
N LEU A 348 6.80 -7.29 -22.62
CA LEU A 348 5.53 -8.05 -22.66
C LEU A 348 4.83 -8.22 -21.31
N THR A 349 5.26 -7.52 -20.27
CA THR A 349 4.59 -7.51 -18.97
C THR A 349 4.06 -6.12 -18.61
N SER A 350 3.07 -6.06 -17.74
CA SER A 350 2.39 -4.80 -17.36
C SER A 350 3.33 -3.77 -16.73
N GLY A 351 4.35 -4.21 -15.99
CA GLY A 351 5.34 -3.32 -15.38
C GLY A 351 6.25 -2.61 -16.39
N PHE A 352 6.48 -3.22 -17.56
CA PHE A 352 7.28 -2.61 -18.63
C PHE A 352 6.61 -1.35 -19.15
N ILE A 353 5.35 -1.42 -19.53
CA ILE A 353 4.60 -0.31 -20.13
C ILE A 353 4.35 0.84 -19.15
N SER A 354 4.22 0.56 -17.85
CA SER A 354 3.94 1.59 -16.85
C SER A 354 5.20 2.31 -16.37
N LYS A 355 6.30 1.59 -16.12
CA LYS A 355 7.57 2.22 -15.73
C LYS A 355 8.16 3.07 -16.85
N SER A 356 8.00 2.63 -18.09
CA SER A 356 8.51 3.38 -19.24
C SER A 356 7.92 4.79 -19.35
N LEU A 357 6.63 4.99 -19.00
CA LEU A 357 6.03 6.33 -18.95
C LEU A 357 6.73 7.24 -17.94
N THR A 358 7.01 6.74 -16.72
CA THR A 358 7.72 7.52 -15.70
C THR A 358 9.15 7.85 -16.11
N VAL A 359 9.88 6.88 -16.68
CA VAL A 359 11.26 7.10 -17.16
C VAL A 359 11.26 8.05 -18.36
N GLN A 360 10.30 7.91 -19.29
CA GLN A 360 10.18 8.81 -20.43
C GLN A 360 9.87 10.25 -20.02
N ALA A 361 9.10 10.45 -18.96
CA ALA A 361 8.87 11.80 -18.42
C ALA A 361 10.18 12.50 -18.05
N THR A 362 11.16 11.77 -17.48
CA THR A 362 12.47 12.34 -17.15
C THR A 362 13.29 12.72 -18.39
N VAL A 363 13.09 12.01 -19.50
CA VAL A 363 13.74 12.32 -20.79
C VAL A 363 13.15 13.58 -21.40
N TYR A 364 11.83 13.72 -21.41
CA TYR A 364 11.14 14.89 -21.96
C TYR A 364 11.44 16.18 -21.19
N GLU A 365 11.61 16.05 -19.86
CA GLU A 365 11.95 17.18 -18.99
C GLU A 365 13.48 17.39 -18.85
N GLU A 366 14.29 16.71 -19.66
CA GLU A 366 15.77 16.77 -19.65
C GLU A 366 16.42 16.52 -18.28
N LEU A 367 15.77 15.75 -17.39
CA LEU A 367 16.20 15.42 -16.04
C LEU A 367 17.21 14.25 -16.04
N LYS A 368 18.40 14.45 -16.64
CA LYS A 368 19.42 13.41 -16.91
C LYS A 368 19.84 12.63 -15.66
N ILE A 369 20.05 13.31 -14.52
CA ILE A 369 20.45 12.66 -13.27
C ILE A 369 19.30 11.79 -12.75
N LEU A 370 18.07 12.29 -12.81
CA LEU A 370 16.89 11.54 -12.37
C LEU A 370 16.66 10.31 -13.25
N TRP A 371 16.82 10.45 -14.58
CA TRP A 371 16.78 9.32 -15.51
C TRP A 371 17.79 8.23 -15.14
N LEU A 372 19.06 8.61 -14.86
CA LEU A 372 20.10 7.68 -14.45
C LEU A 372 19.73 6.97 -13.14
N LEU A 373 19.25 7.71 -12.14
CA LEU A 373 18.85 7.15 -10.84
C LEU A 373 17.68 6.16 -10.98
N LEU A 374 16.67 6.46 -11.79
CA LEU A 374 15.54 5.56 -12.04
C LEU A 374 15.95 4.30 -12.82
N THR A 375 16.91 4.42 -13.73
CA THR A 375 17.48 3.30 -14.48
C THR A 375 18.27 2.38 -13.54
N MET A 376 19.15 2.93 -12.69
CA MET A 376 19.84 2.17 -11.65
C MET A 376 18.87 1.48 -10.68
N ALA A 377 17.82 2.19 -10.30
CA ALA A 377 16.78 1.65 -9.45
C ALA A 377 16.05 0.46 -10.10
N SER A 378 15.79 0.52 -11.40
CA SER A 378 15.17 -0.60 -12.14
C SER A 378 16.03 -1.85 -12.10
N ALA A 379 17.37 -1.72 -12.22
CA ALA A 379 18.31 -2.81 -12.01
C ALA A 379 18.21 -3.39 -10.59
N GLY A 380 18.19 -2.51 -9.56
CA GLY A 380 18.03 -2.90 -8.16
C GLY A 380 16.72 -3.65 -7.88
N VAL A 381 15.62 -3.25 -8.52
CA VAL A 381 14.32 -3.94 -8.42
C VAL A 381 14.42 -5.37 -8.96
N PHE A 382 15.09 -5.55 -10.10
CA PHE A 382 15.29 -6.88 -10.67
C PHE A 382 16.11 -7.78 -9.73
N LEU A 383 17.12 -7.23 -9.07
CA LEU A 383 17.94 -8.01 -8.13
C LEU A 383 17.11 -8.57 -6.97
N HIS A 384 16.27 -7.77 -6.29
CA HIS A 384 15.58 -8.20 -5.09
C HIS A 384 14.22 -8.87 -5.32
N ALA A 385 13.43 -8.38 -6.26
CA ALA A 385 12.09 -8.91 -6.52
C ALA A 385 12.05 -9.82 -7.76
N GLY A 386 12.85 -9.49 -8.79
CA GLY A 386 12.93 -10.24 -10.03
C GLY A 386 13.66 -11.57 -9.89
N ILE A 387 14.80 -11.58 -9.19
CA ILE A 387 15.64 -12.79 -9.07
C ILE A 387 15.64 -13.33 -7.65
N LYS A 388 15.99 -12.51 -6.64
CA LYS A 388 16.20 -12.96 -5.26
C LYS A 388 14.98 -13.69 -4.71
N PHE A 389 13.77 -13.15 -4.86
CA PHE A 389 12.55 -13.77 -4.37
C PHE A 389 12.32 -15.15 -5.01
N PRO A 390 12.21 -15.31 -6.36
CA PRO A 390 11.99 -16.63 -6.94
C PRO A 390 13.16 -17.59 -6.67
N TRP A 391 14.40 -17.10 -6.75
CA TRP A 391 15.59 -17.94 -6.58
C TRP A 391 15.64 -18.59 -5.20
N PHE A 392 15.51 -17.81 -4.13
CA PHE A 392 15.62 -18.35 -2.78
C PHE A 392 14.39 -19.09 -2.30
N VAL A 393 13.21 -18.80 -2.85
CA VAL A 393 11.97 -19.48 -2.46
C VAL A 393 11.82 -20.81 -3.22
N PHE A 394 12.08 -20.82 -4.53
CA PHE A 394 11.73 -21.96 -5.36
C PHE A 394 12.94 -22.78 -5.83
N PHE A 395 14.10 -22.16 -6.17
CA PHE A 395 15.16 -22.82 -6.92
C PHE A 395 16.38 -23.23 -6.10
N GLN A 396 16.84 -22.45 -5.13
CA GLN A 396 18.08 -22.78 -4.41
C GLN A 396 18.09 -24.22 -3.88
N LYS A 397 19.05 -24.59 -3.03
CA LYS A 397 19.17 -25.92 -2.42
C LYS A 397 17.80 -26.51 -2.04
N ASP A 398 17.60 -27.80 -2.35
CA ASP A 398 16.38 -28.51 -1.98
C ASP A 398 16.28 -28.65 -0.44
N ALA A 399 15.32 -27.95 0.15
CA ALA A 399 15.04 -28.01 1.59
C ALA A 399 14.21 -29.25 2.00
N LYS A 400 13.94 -30.17 1.06
CA LYS A 400 13.17 -31.43 1.24
C LYS A 400 11.80 -31.19 1.89
N ILE A 401 11.14 -30.10 1.55
CA ILE A 401 9.83 -29.74 2.08
C ILE A 401 8.78 -30.56 1.34
N LYS A 402 7.95 -31.28 2.09
CA LYS A 402 6.75 -31.90 1.55
C LYS A 402 5.69 -30.82 1.34
N ALA A 403 5.45 -30.45 0.11
CA ALA A 403 4.52 -29.40 -0.27
C ALA A 403 3.79 -29.79 -1.56
N GLU A 404 2.69 -29.12 -1.84
CA GLU A 404 1.95 -29.19 -3.10
C GLU A 404 1.38 -27.80 -3.42
N ASP A 405 0.91 -27.60 -4.65
CA ASP A 405 0.26 -26.34 -5.00
C ASP A 405 -1.00 -26.11 -4.13
N PRO A 406 -1.31 -24.84 -3.78
CA PRO A 406 -2.42 -24.51 -2.88
C PRO A 406 -3.78 -24.87 -3.48
N PRO A 407 -4.89 -24.77 -2.70
CA PRO A 407 -6.25 -25.04 -3.15
C PRO A 407 -6.63 -24.35 -4.47
N LYS A 408 -7.62 -24.90 -5.19
CA LYS A 408 -8.02 -24.47 -6.54
C LYS A 408 -8.36 -22.98 -6.63
N ASN A 409 -9.05 -22.42 -5.63
CA ASN A 409 -9.40 -20.99 -5.58
C ASN A 409 -8.15 -20.09 -5.52
N MET A 410 -7.14 -20.45 -4.72
CA MET A 410 -5.88 -19.69 -4.64
C MET A 410 -5.13 -19.75 -5.98
N ARG A 411 -5.09 -20.93 -6.61
CA ARG A 411 -4.50 -21.10 -7.96
C ARG A 411 -5.22 -20.27 -9.00
N LEU A 412 -6.56 -20.26 -9.00
CA LEU A 412 -7.38 -19.50 -9.93
C LEU A 412 -7.09 -17.98 -9.81
N ALA A 413 -7.02 -17.46 -8.59
CA ALA A 413 -6.69 -16.05 -8.36
C ALA A 413 -5.30 -15.68 -8.90
N MET A 414 -4.29 -16.53 -8.67
CA MET A 414 -2.95 -16.31 -9.20
C MET A 414 -2.90 -16.38 -10.73
N ILE A 415 -3.61 -17.33 -11.36
CA ILE A 415 -3.70 -17.43 -12.83
C ILE A 415 -4.37 -16.18 -13.40
N LEU A 416 -5.46 -15.70 -12.78
CA LEU A 416 -6.15 -14.47 -13.20
C LEU A 416 -5.19 -13.26 -13.22
N LEU A 417 -4.47 -13.03 -12.13
CA LEU A 417 -3.54 -11.91 -12.05
C LEU A 417 -2.32 -12.10 -12.97
N SER A 418 -1.86 -13.33 -13.17
CA SER A 418 -0.79 -13.64 -14.15
C SER A 418 -1.22 -13.31 -15.58
N ALA A 419 -2.43 -13.69 -15.96
CA ALA A 419 -2.99 -13.36 -17.25
C ALA A 419 -3.10 -11.83 -17.44
N LEU A 420 -3.56 -11.10 -16.43
CA LEU A 420 -3.63 -9.64 -16.47
C LEU A 420 -2.24 -8.99 -16.60
N CYS A 421 -1.21 -9.51 -15.91
CA CYS A 421 0.16 -9.02 -16.06
C CYS A 421 0.66 -9.11 -17.51
N ILE A 422 0.34 -10.21 -18.20
CA ILE A 422 0.76 -10.45 -19.58
C ILE A 422 -0.13 -9.66 -20.56
N LEU A 423 -1.45 -9.75 -20.43
CA LEU A 423 -2.40 -9.11 -21.36
C LEU A 423 -2.23 -7.59 -21.39
N ILE A 424 -2.09 -6.95 -20.24
CA ILE A 424 -1.87 -5.50 -20.15
C ILE A 424 -0.49 -5.15 -20.74
N GLY A 425 0.52 -5.98 -20.54
CA GLY A 425 1.85 -5.78 -21.14
C GLY A 425 1.82 -5.89 -22.66
N VAL A 426 1.16 -6.91 -23.21
CA VAL A 426 1.08 -7.15 -24.67
C VAL A 426 0.17 -6.12 -25.35
N PHE A 427 -0.91 -5.68 -24.69
CA PHE A 427 -1.90 -4.75 -25.23
C PHE A 427 -1.96 -3.45 -24.40
N PRO A 428 -0.91 -2.58 -24.46
CA PRO A 428 -0.83 -1.37 -23.64
C PRO A 428 -1.99 -0.39 -23.87
N GLY A 429 -2.57 -0.36 -25.08
CA GLY A 429 -3.68 0.51 -25.44
C GLY A 429 -4.89 0.34 -24.53
N ALA A 430 -5.15 -0.87 -24.01
CA ALA A 430 -6.26 -1.12 -23.10
C ALA A 430 -6.11 -0.33 -21.77
N LEU A 431 -4.89 -0.23 -21.22
CA LEU A 431 -4.64 0.58 -20.03
C LEU A 431 -4.51 2.07 -20.39
N TYR A 432 -3.81 2.39 -21.48
CA TYR A 432 -3.56 3.78 -21.84
C TYR A 432 -4.83 4.57 -22.17
N SER A 433 -5.87 3.91 -22.71
CA SER A 433 -7.14 4.55 -23.04
C SER A 433 -7.95 5.02 -21.82
N ILE A 434 -7.68 4.47 -20.64
CA ILE A 434 -8.38 4.83 -19.39
C ILE A 434 -7.56 5.74 -18.48
N LEU A 435 -6.35 6.16 -18.89
CA LEU A 435 -5.51 7.08 -18.15
C LEU A 435 -6.09 8.51 -18.17
N PRO A 436 -5.73 9.36 -17.19
CA PRO A 436 -6.30 10.71 -17.10
C PRO A 436 -5.99 11.59 -18.31
N TYR A 437 -4.80 11.46 -18.89
CA TYR A 437 -4.37 12.23 -20.07
C TYR A 437 -4.10 11.32 -21.26
N ASP A 438 -4.18 11.86 -22.47
CA ASP A 438 -3.92 11.10 -23.70
C ASP A 438 -2.47 10.66 -23.81
N VAL A 439 -2.25 9.40 -24.16
CA VAL A 439 -0.91 8.79 -24.27
C VAL A 439 -0.50 8.68 -25.74
N LYS A 440 0.50 9.47 -26.13
CA LYS A 440 1.14 9.38 -27.47
C LYS A 440 2.40 8.52 -27.47
N TYR A 441 2.84 8.04 -26.32
CA TYR A 441 4.06 7.27 -26.14
C TYR A 441 3.88 5.81 -26.57
N ILE A 442 4.87 5.31 -27.34
CA ILE A 442 4.94 3.91 -27.82
C ILE A 442 6.03 3.19 -27.03
N PRO A 443 5.69 2.25 -26.12
CA PRO A 443 6.68 1.56 -25.29
C PRO A 443 7.52 0.54 -26.05
N TYR A 444 7.01 -0.05 -27.13
CA TYR A 444 7.67 -1.11 -27.90
C TYR A 444 8.43 -0.57 -29.09
N THR A 445 9.53 0.13 -28.82
CA THR A 445 10.57 0.43 -29.82
C THR A 445 11.73 -0.54 -29.68
N LEU A 446 12.45 -0.82 -30.75
CA LEU A 446 13.60 -1.73 -30.74
C LEU A 446 14.66 -1.27 -29.73
N ASP A 447 14.94 0.02 -29.73
CA ASP A 447 15.90 0.63 -28.79
C ASP A 447 15.51 0.45 -27.35
N HIS A 448 14.26 0.77 -26.98
CA HIS A 448 13.79 0.65 -25.60
C HIS A 448 13.74 -0.82 -25.13
N VAL A 449 13.27 -1.74 -25.98
CA VAL A 449 13.22 -3.18 -25.64
C VAL A 449 14.63 -3.74 -25.47
N SER A 450 15.56 -3.42 -26.40
CA SER A 450 16.94 -3.92 -26.33
C SER A 450 17.69 -3.36 -25.12
N SER A 451 17.56 -2.06 -24.83
CA SER A 451 18.18 -1.42 -23.67
C SER A 451 17.66 -2.01 -22.35
N GLN A 452 16.35 -2.24 -22.26
CA GLN A 452 15.76 -2.85 -21.05
C GLN A 452 16.21 -4.32 -20.86
N LEU A 453 16.27 -5.12 -21.94
CA LEU A 453 16.78 -6.48 -21.88
C LEU A 453 18.25 -6.51 -21.49
N GLN A 454 19.10 -5.63 -22.03
CA GLN A 454 20.49 -5.50 -21.62
C GLN A 454 20.62 -5.18 -20.12
N LEU A 455 19.86 -4.20 -19.62
CA LEU A 455 19.84 -3.84 -18.20
C LEU A 455 19.52 -5.06 -17.33
N LEU A 456 18.48 -5.83 -17.70
CA LEU A 456 18.07 -7.02 -16.95
C LEU A 456 19.12 -8.14 -17.03
N MET A 457 19.69 -8.40 -18.21
CA MET A 457 20.72 -9.42 -18.41
C MET A 457 21.98 -9.12 -17.58
N PHE A 458 22.50 -7.89 -17.63
CA PHE A 458 23.67 -7.50 -16.86
C PHE A 458 23.40 -7.51 -15.35
N SER A 459 22.22 -7.06 -14.91
CA SER A 459 21.82 -7.13 -13.51
C SER A 459 21.71 -8.58 -13.02
N GLY A 460 21.13 -9.47 -13.85
CA GLY A 460 21.04 -10.90 -13.57
C GLY A 460 22.42 -11.55 -13.47
N LEU A 461 23.32 -11.25 -14.41
CA LEU A 461 24.71 -11.71 -14.37
C LEU A 461 25.42 -11.25 -13.09
N ALA A 462 25.29 -9.98 -12.73
CA ALA A 462 25.85 -9.43 -11.50
C ALA A 462 25.31 -10.15 -10.24
N PHE A 463 23.99 -10.46 -10.19
CA PHE A 463 23.41 -11.22 -9.09
C PHE A 463 24.09 -12.58 -8.90
N PHE A 464 24.28 -13.36 -9.99
CA PHE A 464 24.84 -14.71 -9.89
C PHE A 464 26.34 -14.69 -9.60
N ILE A 465 27.10 -13.71 -10.14
CA ILE A 465 28.52 -13.51 -9.79
C ILE A 465 28.66 -13.16 -8.30
N LEU A 466 27.80 -12.29 -7.79
CA LEU A 466 27.81 -11.82 -6.41
C LEU A 466 27.05 -12.74 -5.44
N LEU A 467 26.48 -13.85 -5.91
CA LEU A 467 25.65 -14.74 -5.11
C LEU A 467 26.36 -15.23 -3.83
N LYS A 468 27.67 -15.38 -3.86
CA LYS A 468 28.50 -15.73 -2.68
C LYS A 468 28.35 -14.70 -1.55
N TYR A 469 28.24 -13.43 -1.89
CA TYR A 469 28.09 -12.32 -0.94
C TYR A 469 26.61 -12.04 -0.59
N LEU A 470 25.70 -12.42 -1.47
CA LEU A 470 24.26 -12.28 -1.28
C LEU A 470 23.62 -13.46 -0.54
N LYS A 471 24.44 -14.33 0.08
CA LYS A 471 23.95 -15.45 0.90
C LYS A 471 22.98 -14.97 1.97
N ARG A 472 21.92 -15.75 2.20
CA ARG A 472 20.99 -15.48 3.29
C ARG A 472 21.65 -15.76 4.63
N THR A 473 21.48 -14.82 5.54
CA THR A 473 21.95 -14.91 6.92
C THR A 473 20.78 -14.68 7.87
N LEU A 474 20.86 -15.24 9.07
CA LEU A 474 19.87 -15.02 10.13
C LEU A 474 20.11 -13.69 10.88
N THR A 475 20.72 -12.73 10.23
CA THR A 475 21.02 -11.42 10.81
C THR A 475 19.74 -10.59 10.96
N ILE A 476 19.70 -9.78 12.01
CA ILE A 476 18.67 -8.78 12.21
C ILE A 476 19.02 -7.57 11.35
N THR A 477 18.08 -7.17 10.48
CA THR A 477 18.21 -5.92 9.73
C THR A 477 17.72 -4.77 10.63
N LEU A 478 18.63 -3.85 10.99
CA LEU A 478 18.26 -2.62 11.69
C LEU A 478 17.58 -1.68 10.71
N ASP A 479 16.44 -1.12 11.11
CA ASP A 479 15.66 -0.17 10.33
C ASP A 479 15.31 1.05 11.20
N PHE A 480 14.71 2.09 10.61
CA PHE A 480 14.26 3.29 11.33
C PHE A 480 13.32 2.99 12.50
N ASP A 481 12.57 1.89 12.45
CA ASP A 481 11.69 1.45 13.53
C ASP A 481 12.45 1.12 14.83
N TRP A 482 13.76 0.87 14.75
CA TRP A 482 14.61 0.70 15.94
C TRP A 482 14.53 1.93 16.86
N PHE A 483 14.50 3.15 16.30
CA PHE A 483 14.36 4.38 17.08
C PHE A 483 13.04 4.39 17.85
N TRP A 484 11.94 4.04 17.21
CA TRP A 484 10.63 3.99 17.87
C TRP A 484 10.57 2.89 18.92
N ARG A 485 11.08 1.71 18.61
CA ARG A 485 11.11 0.56 19.52
C ARG A 485 11.96 0.80 20.76
N LYS A 486 13.04 1.56 20.67
CA LYS A 486 13.92 1.90 21.81
C LYS A 486 13.53 3.22 22.43
N PHE A 487 13.42 4.28 21.65
CA PHE A 487 13.09 5.62 22.12
C PHE A 487 11.65 5.69 22.66
N GLY A 488 10.67 5.06 21.99
CA GLY A 488 9.29 5.00 22.48
C GLY A 488 9.17 4.34 23.84
N VAL A 489 9.88 3.23 24.08
CA VAL A 489 9.93 2.59 25.41
C VAL A 489 10.58 3.52 26.44
N LEU A 490 11.64 4.25 26.10
CA LEU A 490 12.25 5.22 26.98
C LEU A 490 11.27 6.34 27.35
N VAL A 491 10.55 6.90 26.37
CA VAL A 491 9.56 7.96 26.59
C VAL A 491 8.40 7.46 27.44
N VAL A 492 7.87 6.28 27.19
CA VAL A 492 6.80 5.68 28.01
C VAL A 492 7.29 5.46 29.44
N ASN A 493 8.49 4.90 29.63
CA ASN A 493 9.06 4.69 30.97
C ASN A 493 9.31 6.01 31.71
N LEU A 494 9.75 7.06 31.02
CA LEU A 494 9.89 8.40 31.60
C LEU A 494 8.53 8.97 32.00
N PHE A 495 7.52 8.82 31.15
CA PHE A 495 6.16 9.29 31.41
C PHE A 495 5.55 8.55 32.63
N ASP A 496 5.66 7.23 32.67
CA ASP A 496 5.17 6.42 33.79
C ASP A 496 5.93 6.73 35.10
N THR A 497 7.25 6.87 35.02
CA THR A 497 8.08 7.04 36.22
C THR A 497 7.99 8.45 36.80
N TYR A 498 7.95 9.47 35.94
CA TYR A 498 8.05 10.86 36.41
C TYR A 498 6.72 11.60 36.44
N LEU A 499 5.79 11.34 35.53
CA LEU A 499 4.51 12.05 35.47
C LEU A 499 3.38 11.30 36.17
N LEU A 500 3.14 10.03 35.84
CA LEU A 500 2.03 9.29 36.45
C LEU A 500 2.27 9.01 37.93
N LYS A 501 3.49 8.61 38.33
CA LYS A 501 3.81 8.42 39.76
C LYS A 501 3.71 9.72 40.55
N ARG A 502 4.19 10.85 40.01
CA ARG A 502 4.03 12.15 40.67
C ARG A 502 2.57 12.61 40.76
N ALA A 503 1.79 12.39 39.72
CA ALA A 503 0.36 12.69 39.72
C ALA A 503 -0.38 11.84 40.78
N GLN A 504 -0.08 10.54 40.86
CA GLN A 504 -0.64 9.64 41.87
C GLN A 504 -0.23 10.06 43.31
N THR A 505 1.04 10.44 43.49
CA THR A 505 1.52 10.93 44.81
C THR A 505 0.83 12.26 45.20
N LEU A 506 0.60 13.15 44.24
CA LEU A 506 -0.13 14.41 44.46
C LEU A 506 -1.60 14.15 44.82
N VAL A 507 -2.26 13.27 44.11
CA VAL A 507 -3.67 12.88 44.42
C VAL A 507 -3.76 12.24 45.78
N GLN A 508 -2.85 11.31 46.12
CA GLN A 508 -2.79 10.71 47.46
C GLN A 508 -2.49 11.74 48.57
N SER A 509 -1.65 12.73 48.30
CA SER A 509 -1.37 13.81 49.27
C SER A 509 -2.59 14.71 49.50
N ILE A 510 -3.37 15.00 48.46
CA ILE A 510 -4.60 15.78 48.53
C ILE A 510 -5.68 14.99 49.31
N ASP A 511 -5.85 13.70 49.05
CA ASP A 511 -6.77 12.82 49.76
C ASP A 511 -6.41 12.68 51.27
N ASN A 512 -5.12 12.57 51.58
CA ASN A 512 -4.64 12.53 52.96
C ASN A 512 -4.89 13.85 53.69
N LEU A 513 -4.66 15.01 53.01
CA LEU A 513 -4.98 16.33 53.56
C LEU A 513 -6.48 16.51 53.79
N GLY A 514 -7.32 16.09 52.84
CA GLY A 514 -8.77 16.11 52.97
C GLY A 514 -9.28 15.27 54.14
N THR A 515 -8.77 14.05 54.27
CA THR A 515 -9.11 13.16 55.40
C THR A 515 -8.63 13.68 56.75
N GLN A 516 -7.45 14.31 56.82
CA GLN A 516 -6.96 14.95 58.05
C GLN A 516 -7.83 16.16 58.43
N THR A 517 -8.23 16.97 57.48
CA THR A 517 -9.09 18.15 57.69
C THR A 517 -10.48 17.71 58.19
N ILE A 518 -11.08 16.68 57.62
CA ILE A 518 -12.36 16.13 58.05
C ILE A 518 -12.27 15.56 59.47
N ARG A 519 -11.19 14.84 59.80
CA ARG A 519 -10.96 14.30 61.17
C ARG A 519 -10.71 15.40 62.19
N SER A 520 -10.07 16.51 61.82
CA SER A 520 -9.89 17.65 62.71
C SER A 520 -11.20 18.39 62.99
N LEU A 521 -12.05 18.55 62.00
CA LEU A 521 -13.39 19.14 62.16
C LEU A 521 -14.32 18.29 63.01
N HIS A 522 -14.21 16.95 62.96
CA HIS A 522 -14.97 16.05 63.86
C HIS A 522 -14.47 16.03 65.32
N LYS A 523 -13.31 16.58 65.62
CA LYS A 523 -12.81 16.72 66.99
C LYS A 523 -13.29 17.97 67.70
N TYR A 524 -13.90 18.91 66.97
CA TYR A 524 -14.41 20.17 67.52
C TYR A 524 -15.94 20.23 67.59
N ASN A 525 -16.66 19.16 67.20
CA ASN A 525 -18.06 18.87 67.50
C ASN A 525 -18.13 17.75 68.51
#